data_792c6a0add9067d89bde06153c0a7215
#
_entry.id   792c6a0add9067d89bde06153c0a7215
#
_cell.length_a   1.000
_cell.length_b   1.000
_cell.length_c   1.000
_cell.angle_alpha   90.00
_cell.angle_beta   90.00
_cell.angle_gamma   90.00
#
_symmetry.space_group_name_H-M   'P 1'
#
loop_
_entity.id
_entity.type
_entity.pdbx_description
1 polymer ?
#
loop_
_entity_poly.entity_id
_entity_poly.type
_entity_poly.pdbx_seq_one_letter_code
_entity_poly.pdbx_strand_id
1 'polypeptide(L)'
;MTKRDQVQKDALDIALKHKRCGLAISMGVGKTLIGLKYINHYRGLEKKVRVLVVAPKLSIFDSWRNDAATFNINMENVEFTTYLSLNKYDCQKYDIVVLDESHSLLDSHVSFLGCYTGRILGLTGTPPRYDKSEKGRMVNQFCPIVFKYITDTAVEDNILNDYRIIVHRMALSEVSNIPVKLKEKTFYTSEVKNYQYWGQRFMQATSKKQEQIASIMRMKALMGFKTKEVYAKNLLDEIEDKCILFCNTQEQADKLCVHSYHSNNPDSEENLQEFKKGNINKLSCVLQLNEGVNIPNLRAGIIMHAYGNERKSSQRIGRLLRLNPEDTAVIHILCYANTVDDKWVIEALKDLDQSKIKYFDVNDTSR
;
A
#
# COMPACT_ATOMS: atom_id res chain seq x y z
N MET A 1 -27.96 11.82 4.91
CA MET A 1 -26.62 11.50 5.48
C MET A 1 -26.32 10.06 5.13
N THR A 2 -25.30 9.79 4.35
CA THR A 2 -24.91 8.43 3.96
C THR A 2 -24.27 7.69 5.16
N LYS A 3 -24.18 6.36 5.08
CA LYS A 3 -23.45 5.57 6.11
C LYS A 3 -21.99 6.04 6.24
N ARG A 4 -21.35 6.36 5.11
CA ARG A 4 -20.01 6.93 5.06
C ARG A 4 -19.90 8.24 5.82
N ASP A 5 -20.86 9.14 5.65
CA ASP A 5 -20.89 10.43 6.37
C ASP A 5 -21.04 10.21 7.88
N GLN A 6 -21.85 9.20 8.28
CA GLN A 6 -22.01 8.85 9.68
C GLN A 6 -20.71 8.34 10.30
N VAL A 7 -20.02 7.42 9.63
CA VAL A 7 -18.71 6.89 10.09
C VAL A 7 -17.68 8.01 10.21
N GLN A 8 -17.62 8.92 9.23
CA GLN A 8 -16.73 10.08 9.28
C GLN A 8 -17.06 11.01 10.45
N LYS A 9 -18.35 11.22 10.74
CA LYS A 9 -18.80 12.02 11.87
C LYS A 9 -18.41 11.35 13.20
N ASP A 10 -18.71 10.07 13.35
CA ASP A 10 -18.39 9.32 14.59
C ASP A 10 -16.89 9.31 14.88
N ALA A 11 -16.07 9.11 13.85
CA ALA A 11 -14.62 9.16 13.94
C ALA A 11 -14.13 10.55 14.38
N LEU A 12 -14.71 11.62 13.80
CA LEU A 12 -14.40 13.00 14.16
C LEU A 12 -14.81 13.30 15.60
N ASP A 13 -16.05 12.95 15.99
CA ASP A 13 -16.58 13.20 17.33
C ASP A 13 -15.74 12.49 18.41
N ILE A 14 -15.23 11.30 18.11
CA ILE A 14 -14.29 10.59 19.01
C ILE A 14 -12.95 11.33 19.04
N ALA A 15 -12.37 11.70 17.89
CA ALA A 15 -11.08 12.38 17.83
C ALA A 15 -11.08 13.71 18.62
N LEU A 16 -12.18 14.46 18.55
CA LEU A 16 -12.32 15.75 19.25
C LEU A 16 -12.29 15.64 20.78
N LYS A 17 -12.59 14.46 21.33
CA LYS A 17 -12.53 14.20 22.78
C LYS A 17 -11.11 14.02 23.31
N HIS A 18 -10.13 13.86 22.42
CA HIS A 18 -8.75 13.55 22.78
C HIS A 18 -7.79 14.65 22.34
N LYS A 19 -6.79 14.96 23.16
CA LYS A 19 -5.70 15.86 22.78
C LYS A 19 -4.74 15.20 21.79
N ARG A 20 -4.52 13.89 21.95
CA ARG A 20 -3.66 13.06 21.12
C ARG A 20 -4.36 11.75 20.83
N CYS A 21 -4.61 11.45 19.58
CA CYS A 21 -5.29 10.22 19.19
C CYS A 21 -4.94 9.80 17.77
N GLY A 22 -5.21 8.55 17.46
CA GLY A 22 -5.12 7.96 16.13
C GLY A 22 -6.46 7.37 15.69
N LEU A 23 -6.74 7.48 14.41
CA LEU A 23 -7.89 6.86 13.75
C LEU A 23 -7.38 5.82 12.75
N ALA A 24 -7.74 4.56 12.97
CA ALA A 24 -7.48 3.46 12.04
C ALA A 24 -8.70 3.24 11.17
N ILE A 25 -8.69 3.81 9.97
CA ILE A 25 -9.83 3.83 9.06
C ILE A 25 -9.40 3.29 7.70
N SER A 26 -10.15 2.34 7.17
CA SER A 26 -9.89 1.72 5.88
C SER A 26 -9.69 2.77 4.78
N MET A 27 -8.91 2.40 3.77
CA MET A 27 -8.72 3.23 2.58
C MET A 27 -10.07 3.40 1.86
N GLY A 28 -10.30 4.58 1.28
CA GLY A 28 -11.55 4.88 0.57
C GLY A 28 -12.67 5.44 1.44
N VAL A 29 -12.64 5.30 2.76
CA VAL A 29 -13.68 5.86 3.66
C VAL A 29 -13.58 7.39 3.84
N GLY A 30 -12.42 8.00 3.53
CA GLY A 30 -12.23 9.46 3.54
C GLY A 30 -11.43 9.99 4.73
N LYS A 31 -10.30 9.36 5.07
CA LYS A 31 -9.38 9.80 6.15
C LYS A 31 -8.98 11.26 6.01
N THR A 32 -8.59 11.69 4.81
CA THR A 32 -8.19 13.07 4.50
C THR A 32 -9.29 14.05 4.86
N LEU A 33 -10.55 13.76 4.48
CA LEU A 33 -11.69 14.61 4.81
C LEU A 33 -11.93 14.71 6.31
N ILE A 34 -11.75 13.61 7.07
CA ILE A 34 -11.86 13.64 8.53
C ILE A 34 -10.77 14.55 9.11
N GLY A 35 -9.53 14.44 8.63
CA GLY A 35 -8.43 15.33 9.04
C GLY A 35 -8.72 16.80 8.73
N LEU A 36 -9.26 17.09 7.54
CA LEU A 36 -9.68 18.44 7.15
C LEU A 36 -10.81 18.98 8.03
N LYS A 37 -11.83 18.17 8.32
CA LYS A 37 -12.94 18.54 9.23
C LYS A 37 -12.43 18.77 10.66
N TYR A 38 -11.44 17.98 11.13
CA TYR A 38 -10.79 18.17 12.42
C TYR A 38 -10.08 19.54 12.50
N ILE A 39 -9.29 19.88 11.50
CA ILE A 39 -8.63 21.18 11.38
C ILE A 39 -9.67 22.31 11.39
N ASN A 40 -10.71 22.18 10.56
CA ASN A 40 -11.74 23.20 10.43
C ASN A 40 -12.53 23.42 11.73
N HIS A 41 -12.78 22.37 12.51
CA HIS A 41 -13.42 22.47 13.82
C HIS A 41 -12.64 23.41 14.76
N TYR A 42 -11.31 23.21 14.90
CA TYR A 42 -10.50 24.07 15.80
C TYR A 42 -10.37 25.50 15.28
N ARG A 43 -10.36 25.70 13.96
CA ARG A 43 -10.39 27.04 13.36
C ARG A 43 -11.69 27.80 13.60
N GLY A 44 -12.80 27.09 13.76
CA GLY A 44 -14.05 27.68 14.18
C GLY A 44 -14.03 28.20 15.62
N LEU A 45 -13.15 27.64 16.45
CA LEU A 45 -12.97 28.03 17.86
C LEU A 45 -11.91 29.13 18.04
N GLU A 46 -10.83 29.10 17.21
CA GLU A 46 -9.68 29.99 17.33
C GLU A 46 -9.27 30.54 15.96
N LYS A 47 -9.13 31.88 15.82
CA LYS A 47 -8.90 32.55 14.52
C LYS A 47 -7.53 32.29 13.87
N LYS A 48 -6.52 31.78 14.56
CA LYS A 48 -5.15 31.63 14.04
C LYS A 48 -4.51 30.29 14.40
N VAL A 49 -5.22 29.19 14.13
CA VAL A 49 -4.65 27.86 14.36
C VAL A 49 -3.58 27.53 13.29
N ARG A 50 -2.37 27.22 13.73
CA ARG A 50 -1.24 26.79 12.88
C ARG A 50 -1.18 25.28 12.85
N VAL A 51 -1.20 24.71 11.67
CA VAL A 51 -1.30 23.25 11.47
C VAL A 51 -0.10 22.75 10.67
N LEU A 52 0.49 21.66 11.12
CA LEU A 52 1.46 20.88 10.35
C LEU A 52 0.86 19.54 9.95
N VAL A 53 0.75 19.30 8.65
CA VAL A 53 0.37 17.99 8.09
C VAL A 53 1.64 17.26 7.68
N VAL A 54 1.84 16.08 8.27
CA VAL A 54 3.00 15.22 8.05
C VAL A 54 2.57 13.98 7.29
N ALA A 55 3.21 13.69 6.15
CA ALA A 55 2.91 12.51 5.34
C ALA A 55 4.20 11.82 4.86
N PRO A 56 4.15 10.55 4.43
CA PRO A 56 5.35 9.83 3.97
C PRO A 56 5.89 10.35 2.63
N LYS A 57 5.07 11.03 1.80
CA LYS A 57 5.42 11.48 0.45
C LYS A 57 4.77 12.80 0.07
N LEU A 58 5.44 13.55 -0.80
CA LEU A 58 4.96 14.85 -1.30
C LEU A 58 3.64 14.74 -2.08
N SER A 59 3.45 13.66 -2.84
CA SER A 59 2.24 13.43 -3.66
C SER A 59 0.95 13.35 -2.84
N ILE A 60 1.03 13.08 -1.54
CA ILE A 60 -0.13 13.06 -0.64
C ILE A 60 -0.65 14.48 -0.39
N PHE A 61 0.22 15.48 -0.44
CA PHE A 61 -0.17 16.87 -0.20
C PHE A 61 -1.15 17.39 -1.24
N ASP A 62 -1.03 16.95 -2.49
CA ASP A 62 -1.95 17.34 -3.55
C ASP A 62 -3.35 16.75 -3.32
N SER A 63 -3.43 15.53 -2.78
CA SER A 63 -4.71 14.94 -2.35
C SER A 63 -5.37 15.78 -1.24
N TRP A 64 -4.59 16.22 -0.23
CA TRP A 64 -5.09 17.11 0.82
C TRP A 64 -5.61 18.45 0.27
N ARG A 65 -4.88 19.08 -0.67
CA ARG A 65 -5.27 20.35 -1.30
C ARG A 65 -6.53 20.18 -2.15
N ASN A 66 -6.60 19.11 -2.95
CA ASN A 66 -7.75 18.82 -3.80
C ASN A 66 -9.01 18.54 -2.99
N ASP A 67 -8.90 17.72 -1.93
CA ASP A 67 -10.02 17.46 -1.03
C ASP A 67 -10.46 18.74 -0.32
N ALA A 68 -9.52 19.56 0.16
CA ALA A 68 -9.84 20.85 0.79
C ALA A 68 -10.60 21.79 -0.16
N ALA A 69 -10.16 21.89 -1.43
CA ALA A 69 -10.84 22.68 -2.46
C ALA A 69 -12.25 22.12 -2.74
N THR A 70 -12.40 20.82 -2.87
CA THR A 70 -13.68 20.15 -3.13
C THR A 70 -14.70 20.40 -2.03
N PHE A 71 -14.26 20.44 -0.77
CA PHE A 71 -15.12 20.63 0.39
C PHE A 71 -15.11 22.07 0.94
N ASN A 72 -14.55 23.02 0.20
CA ASN A 72 -14.47 24.44 0.58
C ASN A 72 -13.84 24.66 1.97
N ILE A 73 -12.80 23.91 2.31
CA ILE A 73 -12.07 24.02 3.57
C ILE A 73 -10.85 24.92 3.36
N ASN A 74 -10.76 25.99 4.12
CA ASN A 74 -9.63 26.92 4.04
C ASN A 74 -8.33 26.24 4.50
N MET A 75 -7.23 26.38 3.73
CA MET A 75 -5.91 25.83 4.03
C MET A 75 -4.91 26.91 4.48
N GLU A 76 -5.35 28.11 4.80
CA GLU A 76 -4.49 29.15 5.39
C GLU A 76 -3.83 28.62 6.66
N ASN A 77 -2.55 28.96 6.91
CA ASN A 77 -1.75 28.49 8.04
C ASN A 77 -1.63 26.95 8.19
N VAL A 78 -1.83 26.18 7.10
CA VAL A 78 -1.49 24.77 7.02
C VAL A 78 -0.17 24.59 6.29
N GLU A 79 0.82 24.10 6.98
CA GLU A 79 2.10 23.70 6.41
C GLU A 79 2.14 22.20 6.19
N PHE A 80 2.90 21.76 5.15
CA PHE A 80 3.07 20.35 4.82
C PHE A 80 4.52 19.95 4.91
N THR A 81 4.79 18.79 5.48
CA THR A 81 6.13 18.20 5.52
C THR A 81 6.09 16.68 5.41
N THR A 82 7.23 16.09 5.05
CA THR A 82 7.37 14.64 5.09
C THR A 82 7.95 14.19 6.45
N TYR A 83 7.73 12.92 6.81
CA TYR A 83 8.35 12.32 7.99
C TYR A 83 9.88 12.49 7.99
N LEU A 84 10.54 12.38 6.83
CA LEU A 84 12.00 12.57 6.70
C LEU A 84 12.47 13.99 7.08
N SER A 85 11.61 14.97 6.94
CA SER A 85 11.94 16.38 7.22
C SER A 85 11.33 16.89 8.54
N LEU A 86 10.54 16.08 9.25
CA LEU A 86 9.80 16.49 10.44
C LEU A 86 10.69 17.16 11.51
N ASN A 87 11.86 16.59 11.76
CA ASN A 87 12.80 17.10 12.79
C ASN A 87 13.47 18.44 12.44
N LYS A 88 13.25 18.97 11.23
CA LYS A 88 13.74 20.30 10.83
C LYS A 88 12.79 21.42 11.25
N TYR A 89 11.60 21.07 11.72
CA TYR A 89 10.56 22.02 12.10
C TYR A 89 10.61 22.30 13.60
N ASP A 90 10.25 23.53 13.97
CA ASP A 90 10.11 23.91 15.37
C ASP A 90 8.79 23.36 15.93
N CYS A 91 8.90 22.48 16.93
CA CYS A 91 7.75 21.85 17.55
C CYS A 91 6.80 22.84 18.27
N GLN A 92 7.29 24.01 18.68
CA GLN A 92 6.47 25.02 19.37
C GLN A 92 5.68 25.93 18.41
N LYS A 93 5.96 25.85 17.12
CA LYS A 93 5.30 26.67 16.09
C LYS A 93 3.85 26.29 15.84
N TYR A 94 3.45 25.04 16.09
CA TYR A 94 2.17 24.50 15.64
C TYR A 94 1.23 24.19 16.81
N ASP A 95 -0.06 24.42 16.60
CA ASP A 95 -1.13 24.14 17.55
C ASP A 95 -1.71 22.73 17.31
N ILE A 96 -1.68 22.27 16.04
CA ILE A 96 -2.14 20.94 15.62
C ILE A 96 -1.08 20.29 14.72
N VAL A 97 -0.77 19.02 14.95
CA VAL A 97 -0.02 18.14 14.06
C VAL A 97 -0.92 17.01 13.59
N VAL A 98 -1.10 16.89 12.29
CA VAL A 98 -1.79 15.75 11.67
C VAL A 98 -0.75 14.82 11.07
N LEU A 99 -0.74 13.57 11.52
CA LEU A 99 0.18 12.52 11.08
C LEU A 99 -0.55 11.60 10.11
N ASP A 100 -0.50 11.92 8.81
CA ASP A 100 -1.11 11.07 7.78
C ASP A 100 -0.22 9.84 7.52
N GLU A 101 -0.85 8.66 7.38
CA GLU A 101 -0.19 7.37 7.42
C GLU A 101 0.72 7.22 8.66
N SER A 102 0.15 7.47 9.84
CA SER A 102 0.84 7.53 11.15
C SER A 102 1.64 6.27 11.50
N HIS A 103 1.36 5.14 10.86
CA HIS A 103 2.18 3.94 10.92
C HIS A 103 3.61 4.13 10.35
N SER A 104 3.90 5.25 9.71
CA SER A 104 5.24 5.61 9.22
C SER A 104 6.14 6.21 10.31
N LEU A 105 5.62 6.40 11.53
CA LEU A 105 6.39 6.84 12.67
C LEU A 105 7.53 5.87 13.02
N LEU A 106 8.69 6.45 13.34
CA LEU A 106 9.91 5.76 13.76
C LEU A 106 10.52 6.47 14.96
N ASP A 107 11.40 5.80 15.71
CA ASP A 107 12.09 6.35 16.88
C ASP A 107 12.84 7.67 16.56
N SER A 108 13.28 7.85 15.30
CA SER A 108 13.90 9.11 14.85
C SER A 108 13.00 10.34 14.97
N HIS A 109 11.67 10.19 15.04
CA HIS A 109 10.73 11.31 15.14
C HIS A 109 10.46 11.75 16.59
N VAL A 110 11.03 11.04 17.57
CA VAL A 110 10.87 11.36 19.02
C VAL A 110 11.38 12.77 19.34
N SER A 111 12.41 13.26 18.66
CA SER A 111 12.95 14.60 18.91
C SER A 111 11.92 15.71 18.67
N PHE A 112 11.11 15.62 17.64
CA PHE A 112 10.02 16.57 17.38
C PHE A 112 8.77 16.28 18.24
N LEU A 113 8.30 15.01 18.25
CA LEU A 113 7.05 14.66 18.91
C LEU A 113 7.14 14.70 20.45
N GLY A 114 8.33 14.48 21.01
CA GLY A 114 8.58 14.52 22.45
C GLY A 114 8.52 15.92 23.04
N CYS A 115 8.98 16.94 22.31
CA CYS A 115 8.88 18.34 22.74
C CYS A 115 7.54 18.99 22.35
N TYR A 116 6.76 18.37 21.44
CA TYR A 116 5.49 18.93 21.00
C TYR A 116 4.41 18.79 22.07
N THR A 117 3.78 19.90 22.43
CA THR A 117 2.75 19.94 23.50
C THR A 117 1.34 20.11 22.97
N GLY A 118 1.14 20.41 21.70
CA GLY A 118 -0.15 20.63 21.08
C GLY A 118 -0.95 19.35 20.80
N ARG A 119 -1.92 19.47 19.91
CA ARG A 119 -2.82 18.37 19.53
C ARG A 119 -2.21 17.50 18.44
N ILE A 120 -2.36 16.18 18.57
CA ILE A 120 -1.94 15.22 17.55
C ILE A 120 -3.14 14.41 17.07
N LEU A 121 -3.35 14.39 15.75
CA LEU A 121 -4.27 13.48 15.09
C LEU A 121 -3.47 12.55 14.15
N GLY A 122 -3.41 11.26 14.49
CA GLY A 122 -2.86 10.22 13.61
C GLY A 122 -3.96 9.63 12.72
N LEU A 123 -3.68 9.51 11.42
CA LEU A 123 -4.56 8.87 10.44
C LEU A 123 -3.82 7.69 9.83
N THR A 124 -4.46 6.52 9.77
CA THR A 124 -3.87 5.35 9.11
C THR A 124 -4.93 4.40 8.58
N GLY A 125 -4.66 3.77 7.43
CA GLY A 125 -5.46 2.66 6.91
C GLY A 125 -4.95 1.30 7.40
N THR A 126 -3.71 1.25 7.88
CA THR A 126 -3.00 0.03 8.27
C THR A 126 -2.27 0.25 9.59
N PRO A 127 -2.97 0.20 10.73
CA PRO A 127 -2.35 0.38 12.03
C PRO A 127 -1.26 -0.68 12.28
N PRO A 128 -0.23 -0.39 13.09
CA PRO A 128 0.76 -1.38 13.47
C PRO A 128 0.09 -2.57 14.18
N ARG A 129 0.43 -3.80 13.77
CA ARG A 129 -0.12 -5.04 14.36
C ARG A 129 0.47 -5.36 15.74
N TYR A 130 1.75 -5.05 15.92
CA TYR A 130 2.49 -5.41 17.13
C TYR A 130 2.80 -4.16 17.93
N ASP A 131 2.19 -4.02 19.08
CA ASP A 131 2.37 -2.87 19.99
C ASP A 131 3.82 -2.70 20.43
N LYS A 132 4.55 -3.80 20.59
CA LYS A 132 5.97 -3.83 20.96
C LYS A 132 6.94 -3.53 19.80
N SER A 133 6.47 -3.47 18.56
CA SER A 133 7.30 -3.03 17.45
C SER A 133 7.64 -1.54 17.57
N GLU A 134 8.74 -1.08 16.97
CA GLU A 134 9.09 0.34 16.91
C GLU A 134 7.87 1.19 16.55
N LYS A 135 7.19 0.84 15.48
CA LYS A 135 6.01 1.56 14.97
C LYS A 135 4.80 1.49 15.91
N GLY A 136 4.57 0.32 16.53
CA GLY A 136 3.51 0.15 17.52
C GLY A 136 3.75 1.03 18.74
N ARG A 137 4.97 1.02 19.29
CA ARG A 137 5.36 1.88 20.41
C ARG A 137 5.17 3.37 20.06
N MET A 138 5.62 3.80 18.86
CA MET A 138 5.51 5.19 18.44
C MET A 138 4.06 5.64 18.28
N VAL A 139 3.20 4.82 17.65
CA VAL A 139 1.77 5.13 17.52
C VAL A 139 1.11 5.16 18.88
N ASN A 140 1.35 4.16 19.74
CA ASN A 140 0.75 4.11 21.09
C ASN A 140 1.19 5.28 21.97
N GLN A 141 2.42 5.76 21.82
CA GLN A 141 2.95 6.88 22.60
C GLN A 141 2.40 8.24 22.14
N PHE A 142 2.32 8.50 20.83
CA PHE A 142 2.05 9.83 20.29
C PHE A 142 0.64 10.02 19.74
N CYS A 143 0.04 8.97 19.20
CA CYS A 143 -1.32 8.99 18.64
C CYS A 143 -2.02 7.63 18.83
N PRO A 144 -2.32 7.23 20.09
CA PRO A 144 -2.97 5.95 20.37
C PRO A 144 -4.29 5.82 19.62
N ILE A 145 -4.54 4.63 19.02
CA ILE A 145 -5.72 4.39 18.22
C ILE A 145 -6.97 4.32 19.09
N VAL A 146 -7.86 5.29 18.92
CA VAL A 146 -9.12 5.42 19.67
C VAL A 146 -10.35 5.03 18.86
N PHE A 147 -10.22 4.92 17.56
CA PHE A 147 -11.28 4.51 16.64
C PHE A 147 -10.73 3.59 15.56
N LYS A 148 -11.44 2.48 15.31
CA LYS A 148 -11.09 1.51 14.25
C LYS A 148 -12.29 1.26 13.35
N TYR A 149 -12.08 1.35 12.05
CA TYR A 149 -13.06 1.01 11.03
C TYR A 149 -12.36 0.28 9.90
N ILE A 150 -12.43 -1.06 9.94
CA ILE A 150 -11.68 -1.96 9.07
C ILE A 150 -12.35 -2.13 7.69
N THR A 151 -11.63 -2.74 6.76
CA THR A 151 -12.08 -2.90 5.36
C THR A 151 -13.36 -3.72 5.29
N ASP A 152 -13.44 -4.87 5.99
CA ASP A 152 -14.61 -5.75 5.92
C ASP A 152 -15.86 -5.06 6.46
N THR A 153 -15.76 -4.32 7.57
CA THR A 153 -16.87 -3.50 8.06
C THR A 153 -17.30 -2.44 7.03
N ALA A 154 -16.34 -1.85 6.31
CA ALA A 154 -16.68 -0.86 5.27
C ALA A 154 -17.35 -1.49 4.05
N VAL A 155 -17.06 -2.77 3.76
CA VAL A 155 -17.75 -3.57 2.73
C VAL A 155 -19.15 -3.95 3.20
N GLU A 156 -19.30 -4.47 4.42
CA GLU A 156 -20.61 -4.81 5.04
C GLU A 156 -21.56 -3.61 5.08
N ASP A 157 -21.00 -2.42 5.39
CA ASP A 157 -21.73 -1.16 5.41
C ASP A 157 -21.97 -0.55 4.00
N ASN A 158 -21.61 -1.23 2.92
CA ASN A 158 -21.70 -0.78 1.52
C ASN A 158 -21.01 0.57 1.24
N ILE A 159 -19.95 0.88 1.99
CA ILE A 159 -19.09 2.06 1.75
C ILE A 159 -17.99 1.73 0.73
N LEU A 160 -17.46 0.51 0.79
CA LEU A 160 -16.56 -0.07 -0.19
C LEU A 160 -17.29 -1.18 -0.94
N ASN A 161 -16.88 -1.42 -2.18
CA ASN A 161 -17.38 -2.54 -2.97
C ASN A 161 -16.96 -3.89 -2.37
N ASP A 162 -17.73 -4.91 -2.67
CA ASP A 162 -17.37 -6.29 -2.35
C ASP A 162 -16.11 -6.72 -3.12
N TYR A 163 -15.45 -7.77 -2.65
CA TYR A 163 -14.23 -8.27 -3.27
C TYR A 163 -14.12 -9.78 -3.23
N ARG A 164 -13.36 -10.32 -4.19
CA ARG A 164 -12.93 -11.70 -4.23
C ARG A 164 -11.43 -11.74 -4.49
N ILE A 165 -10.69 -12.50 -3.69
CA ILE A 165 -9.26 -12.68 -3.86
C ILE A 165 -9.00 -14.10 -4.36
N ILE A 166 -8.21 -14.21 -5.44
CA ILE A 166 -7.78 -15.50 -6.01
C ILE A 166 -6.25 -15.52 -5.89
N VAL A 167 -5.75 -16.41 -5.04
CA VAL A 167 -4.31 -16.62 -4.87
C VAL A 167 -3.87 -17.74 -5.79
N HIS A 168 -3.06 -17.40 -6.79
CA HIS A 168 -2.49 -18.35 -7.75
C HIS A 168 -1.15 -18.85 -7.20
N ARG A 169 -1.10 -20.09 -6.76
CA ARG A 169 0.08 -20.74 -6.19
C ARG A 169 0.78 -21.55 -7.28
N MET A 170 1.94 -21.11 -7.68
CA MET A 170 2.73 -21.67 -8.78
C MET A 170 3.89 -22.52 -8.25
N ALA A 171 4.26 -23.58 -8.96
CA ALA A 171 5.51 -24.29 -8.69
C ALA A 171 6.72 -23.51 -9.27
N LEU A 172 7.88 -23.62 -8.60
CA LEU A 172 9.14 -23.16 -9.17
C LEU A 172 9.57 -24.11 -10.30
N SER A 173 10.04 -23.58 -11.43
CA SER A 173 10.50 -24.38 -12.57
C SER A 173 11.81 -25.11 -12.29
N GLU A 174 11.89 -26.37 -12.72
CA GLU A 174 13.11 -27.19 -12.69
C GLU A 174 13.97 -26.98 -13.95
N VAL A 175 13.47 -26.27 -14.97
CA VAL A 175 14.17 -26.02 -16.22
C VAL A 175 15.37 -25.10 -15.99
N SER A 176 16.57 -25.56 -16.37
CA SER A 176 17.82 -24.81 -16.20
C SER A 176 17.98 -23.78 -17.33
N ASN A 177 17.35 -22.62 -17.18
CA ASN A 177 17.34 -21.54 -18.17
C ASN A 177 17.79 -20.17 -17.60
N ILE A 178 18.16 -20.10 -16.31
CA ILE A 178 18.63 -18.87 -15.69
C ILE A 178 20.15 -18.80 -15.80
N PRO A 179 20.72 -17.82 -16.55
CA PRO A 179 22.14 -17.67 -16.67
C PRO A 179 22.77 -17.13 -15.39
N VAL A 180 23.84 -17.77 -14.92
CA VAL A 180 24.66 -17.33 -13.81
C VAL A 180 26.08 -17.15 -14.29
N LYS A 181 26.59 -15.92 -14.20
CA LYS A 181 27.98 -15.60 -14.57
C LYS A 181 28.90 -15.81 -13.36
N LEU A 182 29.92 -16.63 -13.54
CA LEU A 182 30.99 -16.82 -12.57
C LEU A 182 32.33 -16.60 -13.27
N LYS A 183 32.96 -15.45 -13.02
CA LYS A 183 34.13 -14.97 -13.75
C LYS A 183 33.85 -14.96 -15.26
N GLU A 184 34.61 -15.70 -16.07
CA GLU A 184 34.43 -15.75 -17.54
C GLU A 184 33.46 -16.84 -18.01
N LYS A 185 32.96 -17.69 -17.11
CA LYS A 185 32.07 -18.80 -17.43
C LYS A 185 30.62 -18.45 -17.10
N THR A 186 29.72 -18.79 -18.03
CA THR A 186 28.28 -18.75 -17.79
C THR A 186 27.78 -20.19 -17.67
N PHE A 187 27.05 -20.46 -16.61
CA PHE A 187 26.32 -21.71 -16.45
C PHE A 187 24.84 -21.41 -16.26
N TYR A 188 23.99 -22.42 -16.40
CA TYR A 188 22.55 -22.26 -16.29
C TYR A 188 22.04 -22.98 -15.04
N THR A 189 21.12 -22.34 -14.32
CA THR A 189 20.44 -22.90 -13.16
C THR A 189 18.92 -22.83 -13.35
N SER A 190 18.17 -23.57 -12.53
CA SER A 190 16.71 -23.53 -12.52
C SER A 190 16.20 -22.58 -11.41
N GLU A 191 14.90 -22.23 -11.46
CA GLU A 191 14.26 -21.43 -10.40
C GLU A 191 14.36 -22.14 -9.05
N VAL A 192 14.11 -23.46 -9.01
CA VAL A 192 14.23 -24.30 -7.81
C VAL A 192 15.65 -24.20 -7.22
N LYS A 193 16.68 -24.48 -8.03
CA LYS A 193 18.07 -24.47 -7.57
C LYS A 193 18.53 -23.07 -7.13
N ASN A 194 18.10 -22.02 -7.85
CA ASN A 194 18.42 -20.64 -7.49
C ASN A 194 17.81 -20.25 -6.14
N TYR A 195 16.52 -20.58 -5.93
CA TYR A 195 15.84 -20.31 -4.67
C TYR A 195 16.48 -21.09 -3.49
N GLN A 196 16.78 -22.38 -3.69
CA GLN A 196 17.45 -23.23 -2.69
C GLN A 196 18.84 -22.71 -2.34
N TYR A 197 19.62 -22.26 -3.33
CA TYR A 197 20.95 -21.68 -3.10
C TYR A 197 20.88 -20.46 -2.15
N TRP A 198 19.98 -19.51 -2.41
CA TRP A 198 19.83 -18.35 -1.54
C TRP A 198 19.22 -18.70 -0.17
N GLY A 199 18.38 -19.74 -0.11
CA GLY A 199 17.90 -20.31 1.14
C GLY A 199 19.01 -20.90 2.00
N GLN A 200 19.91 -21.69 1.42
CA GLN A 200 21.07 -22.23 2.10
C GLN A 200 22.03 -21.12 2.58
N ARG A 201 22.28 -20.11 1.73
CA ARG A 201 23.11 -18.94 2.11
C ARG A 201 22.52 -18.17 3.28
N PHE A 202 21.20 -18.06 3.36
CA PHE A 202 20.51 -17.46 4.49
C PHE A 202 20.71 -18.28 5.77
N MET A 203 20.55 -19.60 5.71
CA MET A 203 20.70 -20.50 6.86
C MET A 203 22.16 -20.59 7.36
N GLN A 204 23.13 -20.45 6.48
CA GLN A 204 24.56 -20.52 6.77
C GLN A 204 25.17 -19.15 7.10
N ALA A 205 24.36 -18.07 7.17
CA ALA A 205 24.88 -16.75 7.46
C ALA A 205 25.46 -16.67 8.88
N THR A 206 26.69 -16.20 8.98
CA THR A 206 27.41 -16.02 10.27
C THR A 206 27.30 -14.59 10.80
N SER A 207 26.73 -13.67 10.01
CA SER A 207 26.52 -12.28 10.41
C SER A 207 25.18 -11.76 9.90
N LYS A 208 24.61 -10.77 10.62
CA LYS A 208 23.38 -10.09 10.19
C LYS A 208 23.46 -9.51 8.77
N LYS A 209 24.63 -9.04 8.36
CA LYS A 209 24.86 -8.51 7.00
C LYS A 209 24.73 -9.61 5.94
N GLN A 210 25.30 -10.78 6.17
CA GLN A 210 25.18 -11.92 5.26
C GLN A 210 23.74 -12.43 5.19
N GLU A 211 23.06 -12.52 6.33
CA GLU A 211 21.65 -12.89 6.42
C GLU A 211 20.77 -11.93 5.60
N GLN A 212 20.95 -10.60 5.77
CA GLN A 212 20.22 -9.59 5.02
C GLN A 212 20.48 -9.69 3.51
N ILE A 213 21.74 -9.86 3.09
CA ILE A 213 22.09 -10.01 1.67
C ILE A 213 21.40 -11.25 1.08
N ALA A 214 21.50 -12.41 1.75
CA ALA A 214 20.88 -13.64 1.27
C ALA A 214 19.35 -13.53 1.19
N SER A 215 18.71 -12.87 2.17
CA SER A 215 17.28 -12.61 2.17
C SER A 215 16.86 -11.72 1.00
N ILE A 216 17.58 -10.61 0.75
CA ILE A 216 17.31 -9.70 -0.38
C ILE A 216 17.50 -10.41 -1.71
N MET A 217 18.56 -11.21 -1.86
CA MET A 217 18.83 -11.94 -3.11
C MET A 217 17.79 -13.02 -3.37
N ARG A 218 17.33 -13.74 -2.33
CA ARG A 218 16.23 -14.69 -2.43
C ARG A 218 14.92 -14.02 -2.85
N MET A 219 14.61 -12.86 -2.27
CA MET A 219 13.46 -12.07 -2.65
C MET A 219 13.55 -11.61 -4.11
N LYS A 220 14.70 -11.05 -4.52
CA LYS A 220 14.94 -10.61 -5.91
C LYS A 220 14.81 -11.77 -6.90
N ALA A 221 15.27 -12.96 -6.56
CA ALA A 221 15.12 -14.16 -7.38
C ALA A 221 13.65 -14.48 -7.62
N LEU A 222 12.83 -14.59 -6.55
CA LEU A 222 11.39 -14.82 -6.66
C LEU A 222 10.66 -13.75 -7.49
N MET A 223 11.13 -12.52 -7.45
CA MET A 223 10.57 -11.40 -8.22
C MET A 223 10.93 -11.46 -9.71
N GLY A 224 12.08 -12.00 -10.05
CA GLY A 224 12.63 -12.01 -11.41
C GLY A 224 12.44 -13.32 -12.17
N PHE A 225 11.81 -14.33 -11.58
CA PHE A 225 11.60 -15.62 -12.27
C PHE A 225 10.59 -15.49 -13.42
N LYS A 226 10.95 -16.08 -14.56
CA LYS A 226 10.19 -15.93 -15.81
C LYS A 226 8.85 -16.65 -15.81
N THR A 227 8.71 -17.76 -15.09
CA THR A 227 7.43 -18.50 -15.03
C THR A 227 6.30 -17.62 -14.52
N LYS A 228 6.55 -16.80 -13.50
CA LYS A 228 5.56 -15.86 -12.97
C LYS A 228 5.24 -14.73 -13.96
N GLU A 229 6.23 -14.24 -14.70
CA GLU A 229 6.00 -13.21 -15.74
C GLU A 229 5.11 -13.75 -16.86
N VAL A 230 5.41 -14.95 -17.36
CA VAL A 230 4.61 -15.59 -18.41
C VAL A 230 3.18 -15.82 -17.91
N TYR A 231 3.00 -16.34 -16.70
CA TYR A 231 1.70 -16.55 -16.13
C TYR A 231 0.92 -15.24 -15.95
N ALA A 232 1.58 -14.20 -15.43
CA ALA A 232 0.97 -12.88 -15.26
C ALA A 232 0.51 -12.27 -16.57
N LYS A 233 1.30 -12.45 -17.66
CA LYS A 233 0.95 -11.97 -19.01
C LYS A 233 -0.29 -12.69 -19.52
N ASN A 234 -0.31 -14.02 -19.47
CA ASN A 234 -1.45 -14.82 -19.91
C ASN A 234 -2.73 -14.44 -19.15
N LEU A 235 -2.63 -14.36 -17.82
CA LEU A 235 -3.76 -13.96 -16.97
C LEU A 235 -4.25 -12.55 -17.29
N LEU A 236 -3.34 -11.59 -17.57
CA LEU A 236 -3.70 -10.24 -17.96
C LEU A 236 -4.45 -10.21 -19.31
N ASP A 237 -4.03 -11.06 -20.24
CA ASP A 237 -4.65 -11.16 -21.57
C ASP A 237 -6.03 -11.85 -21.51
N GLU A 238 -6.21 -12.82 -20.63
CA GLU A 238 -7.49 -13.53 -20.41
C GLU A 238 -8.56 -12.67 -19.72
N ILE A 239 -8.16 -11.73 -18.84
CA ILE A 239 -9.12 -10.86 -18.17
C ILE A 239 -9.68 -9.86 -19.18
N GLU A 240 -10.97 -9.89 -19.45
CA GLU A 240 -11.65 -8.93 -20.34
C GLU A 240 -11.90 -7.59 -19.68
N ASP A 241 -12.16 -7.58 -18.39
CA ASP A 241 -12.43 -6.40 -17.59
C ASP A 241 -11.25 -5.42 -17.54
N LYS A 242 -11.55 -4.18 -17.20
CA LYS A 242 -10.54 -3.16 -16.90
C LYS A 242 -9.65 -3.63 -15.76
N CYS A 243 -8.36 -3.84 -16.05
CA CYS A 243 -7.44 -4.50 -15.15
C CYS A 243 -6.14 -3.71 -14.96
N ILE A 244 -5.65 -3.68 -13.73
CA ILE A 244 -4.34 -3.14 -13.39
C ILE A 244 -3.38 -4.23 -12.96
N LEU A 245 -2.15 -4.21 -13.50
CA LEU A 245 -1.08 -5.13 -13.16
C LEU A 245 -0.01 -4.43 -12.30
N PHE A 246 0.14 -4.86 -11.04
CA PHE A 246 1.17 -4.36 -10.14
C PHE A 246 2.47 -5.16 -10.30
N CYS A 247 3.45 -4.57 -10.97
CA CYS A 247 4.79 -5.12 -11.18
C CYS A 247 5.77 -4.71 -10.07
N ASN A 248 6.98 -5.31 -10.06
CA ASN A 248 8.04 -4.95 -9.15
C ASN A 248 9.09 -4.04 -9.76
N THR A 249 9.34 -4.17 -11.04
CA THR A 249 10.32 -3.38 -11.79
C THR A 249 9.66 -2.70 -12.98
N GLN A 250 10.27 -1.61 -13.42
CA GLN A 250 9.82 -0.87 -14.60
C GLN A 250 9.92 -1.74 -15.86
N GLU A 251 11.02 -2.50 -15.98
CA GLU A 251 11.22 -3.45 -17.06
C GLU A 251 10.09 -4.49 -17.15
N GLN A 252 9.66 -5.04 -16.01
CA GLN A 252 8.49 -5.93 -15.98
C GLN A 252 7.22 -5.23 -16.44
N ALA A 253 7.00 -3.99 -15.99
CA ALA A 253 5.81 -3.24 -16.36
C ALA A 253 5.75 -3.00 -17.88
N ASP A 254 6.85 -2.55 -18.48
CA ASP A 254 6.93 -2.30 -19.93
C ASP A 254 6.82 -3.58 -20.76
N LYS A 255 7.38 -4.69 -20.26
CA LYS A 255 7.35 -5.97 -20.94
C LYS A 255 5.98 -6.63 -20.94
N LEU A 256 5.24 -6.52 -19.84
CA LEU A 256 3.99 -7.27 -19.63
C LEU A 256 2.75 -6.54 -20.13
N CYS A 257 2.80 -5.23 -20.27
CA CYS A 257 1.68 -4.43 -20.75
C CYS A 257 2.18 -3.32 -21.68
N VAL A 258 1.43 -3.06 -22.76
CA VAL A 258 1.74 -2.00 -23.74
C VAL A 258 1.71 -0.62 -23.07
N HIS A 259 0.78 -0.42 -22.12
CA HIS A 259 0.64 0.82 -21.38
C HIS A 259 1.15 0.64 -19.96
N SER A 260 2.21 1.37 -19.61
CA SER A 260 2.81 1.32 -18.28
C SER A 260 2.78 2.67 -17.57
N TYR A 261 2.76 2.63 -16.24
CA TYR A 261 2.78 3.80 -15.36
C TYR A 261 3.93 3.69 -14.36
N HIS A 262 5.01 4.41 -14.62
CA HIS A 262 6.18 4.50 -13.72
C HIS A 262 7.05 5.73 -14.07
N SER A 263 7.96 6.11 -13.17
CA SER A 263 8.73 7.35 -13.24
C SER A 263 9.62 7.54 -14.48
N ASN A 264 9.99 6.47 -15.16
CA ASN A 264 10.88 6.53 -16.33
C ASN A 264 10.12 6.40 -17.67
N ASN A 265 8.80 6.20 -17.64
CA ASN A 265 8.00 6.20 -18.85
C ASN A 265 7.47 7.63 -19.09
N PRO A 266 7.86 8.32 -20.19
CA PRO A 266 7.40 9.68 -20.49
C PRO A 266 5.88 9.76 -20.69
N ASP A 267 5.25 8.69 -21.14
CA ASP A 267 3.81 8.63 -21.44
C ASP A 267 2.97 8.21 -20.23
N SER A 268 3.59 8.09 -19.04
CA SER A 268 2.92 7.57 -17.82
C SER A 268 1.63 8.31 -17.48
N GLU A 269 1.63 9.64 -17.48
CA GLU A 269 0.44 10.42 -17.15
C GLU A 269 -0.63 10.31 -18.23
N GLU A 270 -0.26 10.26 -19.50
CA GLU A 270 -1.18 10.05 -20.62
C GLU A 270 -1.82 8.66 -20.52
N ASN A 271 -1.02 7.61 -20.34
CA ASN A 271 -1.50 6.25 -20.14
C ASN A 271 -2.50 6.16 -18.97
N LEU A 272 -2.21 6.84 -17.86
CA LEU A 272 -3.11 6.86 -16.71
C LEU A 272 -4.42 7.59 -17.02
N GLN A 273 -4.39 8.70 -17.76
CA GLN A 273 -5.60 9.43 -18.14
C GLN A 273 -6.46 8.63 -19.12
N GLU A 274 -5.85 8.00 -20.12
CA GLU A 274 -6.54 7.15 -21.10
C GLU A 274 -7.14 5.90 -20.40
N PHE A 275 -6.42 5.34 -19.41
CA PHE A 275 -6.94 4.27 -18.58
C PHE A 275 -8.12 4.74 -17.72
N LYS A 276 -8.07 5.93 -17.14
CA LYS A 276 -9.22 6.50 -16.38
C LYS A 276 -10.43 6.70 -17.26
N LYS A 277 -10.26 7.24 -18.48
CA LYS A 277 -11.33 7.46 -19.45
C LYS A 277 -11.95 6.15 -19.97
N GLY A 278 -11.23 5.03 -19.88
CA GLY A 278 -11.65 3.73 -20.44
C GLY A 278 -11.27 3.53 -21.89
N ASN A 279 -10.40 4.38 -22.45
CA ASN A 279 -9.88 4.22 -23.82
C ASN A 279 -8.88 3.07 -23.90
N ILE A 280 -8.22 2.75 -22.80
CA ILE A 280 -7.42 1.54 -22.60
C ILE A 280 -7.93 0.76 -21.40
N ASN A 281 -7.93 -0.56 -21.48
CA ASN A 281 -8.46 -1.44 -20.43
C ASN A 281 -7.38 -2.15 -19.60
N LYS A 282 -6.12 -2.04 -19.98
CA LYS A 282 -4.99 -2.66 -19.30
C LYS A 282 -3.91 -1.64 -18.99
N LEU A 283 -3.46 -1.60 -17.75
CA LEU A 283 -2.37 -0.74 -17.31
C LEU A 283 -1.45 -1.50 -16.36
N SER A 284 -0.15 -1.52 -16.62
CA SER A 284 0.83 -1.99 -15.66
C SER A 284 1.37 -0.81 -14.84
N CYS A 285 1.73 -1.06 -13.58
CA CYS A 285 2.36 -0.04 -12.76
C CYS A 285 3.42 -0.62 -11.83
N VAL A 286 4.42 0.19 -11.48
CA VAL A 286 5.45 -0.16 -10.50
C VAL A 286 5.20 0.61 -9.23
N LEU A 287 4.99 -0.09 -8.12
CA LEU A 287 4.95 0.39 -6.72
C LEU A 287 3.95 1.51 -6.38
N GLN A 288 3.52 2.33 -7.32
CA GLN A 288 2.77 3.54 -7.03
C GLN A 288 1.82 3.93 -8.16
N LEU A 289 0.60 3.53 -8.04
CA LEU A 289 -0.42 4.50 -8.37
C LEU A 289 -0.44 5.49 -7.21
N ASN A 290 -0.25 6.78 -7.49
CA ASN A 290 -0.24 7.82 -6.48
C ASN A 290 -1.44 7.67 -5.55
N GLU A 291 -1.21 7.75 -4.26
CA GLU A 291 -2.26 7.81 -3.26
C GLU A 291 -3.25 8.90 -3.68
N GLY A 292 -4.53 8.58 -3.72
CA GLY A 292 -5.55 9.53 -4.19
C GLY A 292 -6.08 9.34 -5.63
N VAL A 293 -5.44 8.52 -6.47
CA VAL A 293 -5.95 8.27 -7.82
C VAL A 293 -7.20 7.39 -7.76
N ASN A 294 -8.34 7.94 -8.13
CA ASN A 294 -9.57 7.19 -8.39
C ASN A 294 -9.57 6.73 -9.86
N ILE A 295 -9.79 5.44 -10.09
CA ILE A 295 -9.88 4.84 -11.43
C ILE A 295 -11.30 4.31 -11.61
N PRO A 296 -12.13 4.99 -12.41
CA PRO A 296 -13.49 4.55 -12.66
C PRO A 296 -13.53 3.16 -13.32
N ASN A 297 -14.50 2.33 -12.94
CA ASN A 297 -14.77 0.99 -13.51
C ASN A 297 -13.58 0.02 -13.47
N LEU A 298 -12.69 0.17 -12.49
CA LEU A 298 -11.62 -0.80 -12.28
C LEU A 298 -12.19 -2.04 -11.58
N ARG A 299 -12.25 -3.19 -12.23
CA ARG A 299 -12.88 -4.42 -11.71
C ARG A 299 -11.89 -5.52 -11.39
N ALA A 300 -10.71 -5.48 -11.98
CA ALA A 300 -9.70 -6.51 -11.78
C ALA A 300 -8.33 -5.91 -11.45
N GLY A 301 -7.56 -6.64 -10.67
CA GLY A 301 -6.18 -6.31 -10.41
C GLY A 301 -5.32 -7.55 -10.22
N ILE A 302 -4.11 -7.52 -10.77
CA ILE A 302 -3.12 -8.58 -10.62
C ILE A 302 -1.97 -8.04 -9.77
N ILE A 303 -1.66 -8.70 -8.67
CA ILE A 303 -0.52 -8.39 -7.80
C ILE A 303 0.53 -9.49 -8.01
N MET A 304 1.61 -9.16 -8.72
CA MET A 304 2.67 -10.14 -9.01
C MET A 304 3.42 -10.61 -7.77
N HIS A 305 3.52 -9.77 -6.74
CA HIS A 305 4.17 -10.13 -5.48
C HIS A 305 3.50 -9.47 -4.27
N ALA A 306 3.15 -10.27 -3.28
CA ALA A 306 2.89 -9.81 -1.95
C ALA A 306 4.24 -9.68 -1.24
N TYR A 307 4.69 -8.46 -1.00
CA TYR A 307 5.91 -8.26 -0.23
C TYR A 307 5.71 -8.72 1.22
N GLY A 308 6.77 -9.15 1.88
CA GLY A 308 6.79 -9.36 3.34
C GLY A 308 6.45 -8.10 4.16
N ASN A 309 6.22 -6.98 3.49
CA ASN A 309 5.63 -5.78 4.05
C ASN A 309 4.13 -5.77 3.74
N GLU A 310 3.33 -6.29 4.67
CA GLU A 310 1.87 -6.37 4.64
C GLU A 310 1.17 -5.12 4.12
N ARG A 311 1.72 -3.95 4.44
CA ARG A 311 1.14 -2.65 4.07
C ARG A 311 1.08 -2.41 2.58
N LYS A 312 2.13 -2.81 1.84
CA LYS A 312 2.14 -2.64 0.39
C LYS A 312 1.05 -3.47 -0.27
N SER A 313 0.82 -4.68 0.20
CA SER A 313 -0.24 -5.55 -0.31
C SER A 313 -1.62 -5.04 0.08
N SER A 314 -1.83 -4.69 1.35
CA SER A 314 -3.09 -4.10 1.82
C SER A 314 -3.42 -2.78 1.14
N GLN A 315 -2.42 -1.92 0.85
CA GLN A 315 -2.63 -0.69 0.10
C GLN A 315 -3.02 -0.95 -1.35
N ARG A 316 -2.43 -1.96 -2.02
CA ARG A 316 -2.81 -2.35 -3.38
C ARG A 316 -4.22 -2.91 -3.42
N ILE A 317 -4.57 -3.81 -2.51
CA ILE A 317 -5.91 -4.35 -2.34
C ILE A 317 -6.90 -3.20 -2.08
N GLY A 318 -6.64 -2.34 -1.10
CA GLY A 318 -7.51 -1.21 -0.78
C GLY A 318 -7.71 -0.19 -1.90
N ARG A 319 -6.85 -0.19 -2.93
CA ARG A 319 -7.05 0.64 -4.14
C ARG A 319 -8.03 0.01 -5.11
N LEU A 320 -8.05 -1.30 -5.16
CA LEU A 320 -9.00 -2.06 -5.97
C LEU A 320 -10.41 -2.05 -5.36
N LEU A 321 -10.52 -1.78 -4.05
CA LEU A 321 -11.79 -1.73 -3.31
C LEU A 321 -12.49 -0.36 -3.33
N ARG A 322 -12.12 0.55 -4.23
CA ARG A 322 -12.74 1.90 -4.33
C ARG A 322 -13.79 2.02 -5.41
N LEU A 323 -14.28 0.90 -5.89
CA LEU A 323 -15.24 0.86 -6.98
C LEU A 323 -16.65 1.26 -6.51
N ASN A 324 -17.56 1.34 -7.48
CA ASN A 324 -18.96 1.50 -7.21
C ASN A 324 -19.44 0.39 -6.23
N PRO A 325 -20.16 0.68 -5.15
CA PRO A 325 -20.60 -0.31 -4.17
C PRO A 325 -21.34 -1.52 -4.75
N GLU A 326 -21.90 -1.39 -5.94
CA GLU A 326 -22.61 -2.45 -6.65
C GLU A 326 -21.70 -3.41 -7.42
N ASP A 327 -20.41 -3.10 -7.56
CA ASP A 327 -19.44 -3.92 -8.30
C ASP A 327 -18.61 -4.78 -7.35
N THR A 328 -18.27 -6.00 -7.76
CA THR A 328 -17.31 -6.86 -7.04
C THR A 328 -15.93 -6.75 -7.66
N ALA A 329 -14.93 -6.41 -6.86
CA ALA A 329 -13.54 -6.40 -7.31
C ALA A 329 -12.94 -7.80 -7.30
N VAL A 330 -12.28 -8.21 -8.38
CA VAL A 330 -11.53 -9.46 -8.44
C VAL A 330 -10.03 -9.18 -8.36
N ILE A 331 -9.38 -9.72 -7.35
CA ILE A 331 -7.97 -9.47 -7.07
C ILE A 331 -7.20 -10.78 -7.21
N HIS A 332 -6.31 -10.83 -8.19
CA HIS A 332 -5.42 -11.96 -8.41
C HIS A 332 -4.08 -11.70 -7.75
N ILE A 333 -3.61 -12.63 -6.92
CA ILE A 333 -2.30 -12.55 -6.26
C ILE A 333 -1.48 -13.75 -6.70
N LEU A 334 -0.29 -13.49 -7.23
CA LEU A 334 0.60 -14.54 -7.71
C LEU A 334 1.69 -14.84 -6.69
N CYS A 335 1.88 -16.10 -6.34
CA CYS A 335 2.96 -16.52 -5.46
C CYS A 335 3.54 -17.88 -5.86
N TYR A 336 4.76 -18.14 -5.42
CA TYR A 336 5.35 -19.48 -5.54
C TYR A 336 5.03 -20.30 -4.29
N ALA A 337 4.32 -21.40 -4.48
CA ALA A 337 3.96 -22.35 -3.43
C ALA A 337 5.20 -22.85 -2.68
N ASN A 338 5.03 -23.13 -1.40
CA ASN A 338 6.09 -23.67 -0.52
C ASN A 338 7.35 -22.80 -0.44
N THR A 339 7.25 -21.50 -0.70
CA THR A 339 8.34 -20.53 -0.59
C THR A 339 8.01 -19.45 0.45
N VAL A 340 8.94 -18.50 0.65
CA VAL A 340 8.65 -17.32 1.47
C VAL A 340 7.59 -16.39 0.84
N ASP A 341 7.41 -16.48 -0.47
CA ASP A 341 6.39 -15.71 -1.20
C ASP A 341 4.97 -16.12 -0.76
N ASP A 342 4.72 -17.43 -0.65
CA ASP A 342 3.47 -18.00 -0.13
C ASP A 342 3.19 -17.54 1.32
N LYS A 343 4.22 -17.56 2.17
CA LYS A 343 4.11 -17.07 3.56
C LYS A 343 3.77 -15.58 3.61
N TRP A 344 4.33 -14.76 2.73
CA TRP A 344 4.02 -13.34 2.65
C TRP A 344 2.59 -13.08 2.21
N VAL A 345 2.05 -13.89 1.30
CA VAL A 345 0.65 -13.80 0.87
C VAL A 345 -0.28 -14.12 2.03
N ILE A 346 -0.06 -15.24 2.72
CA ILE A 346 -0.86 -15.64 3.89
C ILE A 346 -0.85 -14.53 4.94
N GLU A 347 0.32 -13.97 5.25
CA GLU A 347 0.44 -12.90 6.23
C GLU A 347 -0.25 -11.60 5.78
N ALA A 348 -0.20 -11.28 4.48
CA ALA A 348 -0.85 -10.09 3.92
C ALA A 348 -2.37 -10.16 3.96
N LEU A 349 -2.94 -11.36 3.87
CA LEU A 349 -4.38 -11.61 3.75
C LEU A 349 -5.07 -11.99 5.08
N LYS A 350 -4.32 -12.22 6.15
CA LYS A 350 -4.86 -12.79 7.39
C LYS A 350 -5.94 -11.96 8.08
N ASP A 351 -5.96 -10.63 7.87
CA ASP A 351 -6.93 -9.72 8.47
C ASP A 351 -8.14 -9.45 7.56
N LEU A 352 -8.21 -10.10 6.40
CA LEU A 352 -9.34 -10.01 5.49
C LEU A 352 -10.29 -11.20 5.69
N ASP A 353 -11.54 -11.05 5.26
CA ASP A 353 -12.53 -12.12 5.30
C ASP A 353 -12.06 -13.33 4.49
N GLN A 354 -11.74 -14.41 5.21
CA GLN A 354 -11.19 -15.64 4.62
C GLN A 354 -12.17 -16.36 3.69
N SER A 355 -13.49 -16.12 3.84
CA SER A 355 -14.50 -16.68 2.95
C SER A 355 -14.45 -16.13 1.53
N LYS A 356 -13.85 -14.93 1.37
CA LYS A 356 -13.66 -14.24 0.09
C LYS A 356 -12.33 -14.56 -0.59
N ILE A 357 -11.50 -15.40 0.04
CA ILE A 357 -10.17 -15.77 -0.46
C ILE A 357 -10.20 -17.21 -0.97
N LYS A 358 -9.82 -17.42 -2.23
CA LYS A 358 -9.65 -18.74 -2.84
C LYS A 358 -8.19 -18.95 -3.21
N TYR A 359 -7.66 -20.13 -2.87
CA TYR A 359 -6.33 -20.56 -3.29
C TYR A 359 -6.48 -21.52 -4.48
N PHE A 360 -5.72 -21.24 -5.53
CA PHE A 360 -5.70 -22.02 -6.76
C PHE A 360 -4.25 -22.46 -7.03
N ASP A 361 -4.02 -23.79 -6.98
CA ASP A 361 -2.73 -24.36 -7.34
C ASP A 361 -2.64 -24.45 -8.87
N VAL A 362 -1.73 -23.66 -9.44
CA VAL A 362 -1.46 -23.68 -10.88
C VAL A 362 -0.68 -24.93 -11.19
N ASN A 363 -1.34 -25.93 -11.75
CA ASN A 363 -0.67 -27.10 -12.27
C ASN A 363 0.25 -26.67 -13.40
N ASP A 364 1.45 -27.22 -13.42
CA ASP A 364 2.46 -26.94 -14.45
C ASP A 364 1.88 -27.34 -15.82
N THR A 365 1.24 -26.39 -16.50
CA THR A 365 0.83 -26.51 -17.90
C THR A 365 1.95 -26.05 -18.82
N SER A 366 3.18 -26.45 -18.53
CA SER A 366 4.27 -26.43 -19.49
C SER A 366 4.10 -27.62 -20.45
N ARG A 367 3.14 -27.51 -21.34
CA ARG A 367 3.13 -28.26 -22.61
C ARG A 367 3.16 -27.31 -23.77
#